data_24a0d775176569349bbb16d3a9044041
#
_entry.id   24a0d775176569349bbb16d3a9044041
#
_cell.length_a   1.000
_cell.length_b   1.000
_cell.length_c   1.000
_cell.angle_alpha   90.00
_cell.angle_beta   90.00
_cell.angle_gamma   90.00
#
_symmetry.space_group_name_H-M   'P 1'
#
loop_
_entity.id
_entity.type
_entity.pdbx_description
1 polymer ?
#
loop_
_entity_poly.entity_id
_entity_poly.type
_entity_poly.pdbx_seq_one_letter_code
_entity_poly.pdbx_strand_id
1 'polypeptide(L)'
;MYLTHAALNTALVVIRFAGKHNRCAHDSHVGSALPNNVLSRFLPHLLGLALIVGAAAAAAQRAVSDARSGPDPELRKILAGVIADTDSFADRFDAEVWLTDMSRRLARQVPDAEERLHILKTVHSQAKRAGVQPELVLAVIDVESNFDRFAISSATALGLMQVMPFWVPELGYKDKNQLFNIEINVLLGCRILKYYLDMERGDLVRGLARYNGSVGKRWYSDRVIERLRTKWFQH
;
A
#
# COMPACT_ATOMS: atom_id res chain seq x y z
N MET A 1 43.44 -9.83 -3.33
CA MET A 1 43.82 -9.59 -4.72
C MET A 1 42.62 -8.93 -5.40
N TYR A 2 42.76 -7.75 -5.79
CA TYR A 2 41.93 -6.66 -6.21
C TYR A 2 40.55 -6.96 -6.82
N LEU A 3 39.47 -6.46 -6.19
CA LEU A 3 38.16 -6.30 -6.76
C LEU A 3 38.03 -4.86 -7.27
N THR A 4 37.88 -4.75 -8.56
CA THR A 4 37.66 -3.51 -9.31
C THR A 4 36.30 -2.90 -8.98
N HIS A 5 36.31 -1.64 -8.57
CA HIS A 5 35.11 -0.80 -8.45
C HIS A 5 34.50 -0.57 -9.83
N ALA A 6 33.34 -1.18 -10.08
CA ALA A 6 32.48 -0.78 -11.17
C ALA A 6 31.57 0.37 -10.69
N ALA A 7 31.69 1.50 -11.36
CA ALA A 7 30.97 2.73 -11.09
C ALA A 7 29.46 2.54 -11.24
N LEU A 8 28.69 2.79 -10.17
CA LEU A 8 27.24 2.94 -10.21
C LEU A 8 26.91 4.32 -10.84
N ASN A 9 26.53 4.26 -12.11
CA ASN A 9 25.95 5.39 -12.80
C ASN A 9 24.54 5.65 -12.27
N THR A 10 24.36 6.79 -11.62
CA THR A 10 23.09 7.29 -11.06
C THR A 10 22.17 7.72 -12.19
N ALA A 11 21.25 6.85 -12.61
CA ALA A 11 20.15 7.23 -13.50
C ALA A 11 19.06 7.93 -12.69
N LEU A 12 19.03 9.25 -12.78
CA LEU A 12 18.04 10.13 -12.17
C LEU A 12 16.72 10.04 -12.96
N VAL A 13 15.70 9.36 -12.40
CA VAL A 13 14.35 9.38 -12.98
C VAL A 13 13.53 10.46 -12.29
N VAL A 14 13.34 11.57 -13.00
CA VAL A 14 12.46 12.68 -12.60
C VAL A 14 11.05 12.38 -13.10
N ILE A 15 10.11 12.07 -12.20
CA ILE A 15 8.68 12.01 -12.53
C ILE A 15 8.11 13.42 -12.41
N ARG A 16 7.76 14.01 -13.55
CA ARG A 16 7.01 15.28 -13.64
C ARG A 16 5.51 14.99 -13.45
N PHE A 17 4.94 15.45 -12.35
CA PHE A 17 3.49 15.66 -12.24
C PHE A 17 3.15 17.07 -12.71
N ALA A 18 2.36 17.18 -13.77
CA ALA A 18 1.81 18.43 -14.26
C ALA A 18 0.57 18.79 -13.44
N GLY A 19 0.69 19.76 -12.54
CA GLY A 19 -0.44 20.40 -11.88
C GLY A 19 -1.05 21.48 -12.79
N LYS A 20 -2.34 21.37 -13.10
CA LYS A 20 -3.10 22.45 -13.76
C LYS A 20 -3.56 23.46 -12.71
N HIS A 21 -3.03 24.67 -12.79
CA HIS A 21 -3.58 25.85 -12.13
C HIS A 21 -4.77 26.38 -12.92
N ASN A 22 -5.93 26.52 -12.29
CA ASN A 22 -7.00 27.38 -12.77
C ASN A 22 -6.96 28.71 -12.01
N ARG A 23 -6.79 29.79 -12.77
CA ARG A 23 -6.86 31.19 -12.30
C ARG A 23 -8.30 31.64 -12.23
N CYS A 24 -8.64 32.29 -11.13
CA CYS A 24 -9.86 33.10 -10.97
C CYS A 24 -9.77 34.36 -11.82
N ALA A 25 -10.86 34.70 -12.52
CA ALA A 25 -11.11 36.04 -13.02
C ALA A 25 -12.37 36.58 -12.33
N HIS A 26 -12.22 37.76 -11.80
CA HIS A 26 -13.21 38.66 -11.17
C HIS A 26 -13.95 39.37 -12.26
N ASP A 27 -15.29 39.42 -12.19
CA ASP A 27 -16.03 40.60 -12.68
C ASP A 27 -17.40 40.72 -12.02
N SER A 28 -17.69 41.95 -11.64
CA SER A 28 -18.84 42.51 -10.99
C SER A 28 -19.87 42.96 -12.02
N HIS A 29 -21.17 42.82 -11.77
CA HIS A 29 -22.18 43.91 -11.73
C HIS A 29 -23.65 43.46 -11.79
N VAL A 30 -24.43 44.10 -10.92
CA VAL A 30 -25.76 44.70 -11.06
C VAL A 30 -27.01 43.79 -11.09
N GLY A 31 -27.88 44.11 -10.14
CA GLY A 31 -29.15 43.53 -9.78
C GLY A 31 -30.28 43.74 -10.77
N SER A 32 -31.30 42.94 -10.60
CA SER A 32 -32.71 43.28 -10.90
C SER A 32 -33.66 42.25 -10.27
N ALA A 33 -34.85 42.71 -9.95
CA ALA A 33 -35.91 42.16 -9.13
C ALA A 33 -36.43 40.77 -9.57
N LEU A 34 -36.79 39.95 -8.58
CA LEU A 34 -37.47 38.66 -8.76
C LEU A 34 -38.99 38.81 -8.92
N PRO A 35 -39.63 38.15 -9.90
CA PRO A 35 -41.08 38.01 -9.94
C PRO A 35 -41.54 36.83 -9.08
N ASN A 36 -42.61 37.02 -8.32
CA ASN A 36 -43.31 36.07 -7.47
C ASN A 36 -44.01 34.98 -8.29
N ASN A 37 -43.33 33.88 -8.64
CA ASN A 37 -44.00 32.65 -9.13
C ASN A 37 -43.05 31.44 -9.17
N VAL A 38 -42.17 31.28 -8.18
CA VAL A 38 -41.15 30.20 -8.20
C VAL A 38 -41.46 29.05 -7.23
N LEU A 39 -42.45 29.17 -6.34
CA LEU A 39 -42.70 28.16 -5.30
C LEU A 39 -43.31 26.84 -5.80
N SER A 40 -43.97 26.80 -6.96
CA SER A 40 -44.64 25.57 -7.42
C SER A 40 -43.78 24.59 -8.26
N ARG A 41 -42.59 25.02 -8.67
CA ARG A 41 -41.69 24.17 -9.51
C ARG A 41 -40.63 23.38 -8.75
N PHE A 42 -40.45 23.62 -7.45
CA PHE A 42 -39.39 22.96 -6.65
C PHE A 42 -39.87 21.79 -5.80
N LEU A 43 -41.19 21.54 -5.70
CA LEU A 43 -41.73 20.46 -4.87
C LEU A 43 -41.27 19.04 -5.28
N PRO A 44 -41.17 18.68 -6.59
CA PRO A 44 -40.70 17.34 -6.97
C PRO A 44 -39.21 17.12 -6.73
N HIS A 45 -38.40 18.17 -6.70
CA HIS A 45 -36.93 18.06 -6.49
C HIS A 45 -36.57 17.86 -5.02
N LEU A 46 -37.37 18.36 -4.08
CA LEU A 46 -37.17 18.16 -2.64
C LEU A 46 -37.49 16.73 -2.20
N LEU A 47 -38.47 16.06 -2.82
CA LEU A 47 -38.79 14.65 -2.56
C LEU A 47 -37.66 13.71 -3.08
N GLY A 48 -37.07 14.04 -4.23
CA GLY A 48 -35.93 13.28 -4.78
C GLY A 48 -34.67 13.39 -3.92
N LEU A 49 -34.42 14.59 -3.38
CA LEU A 49 -33.26 14.83 -2.52
C LEU A 49 -33.36 14.08 -1.17
N ALA A 50 -34.58 14.02 -0.59
CA ALA A 50 -34.83 13.29 0.66
C ALA A 50 -34.62 11.77 0.51
N LEU A 51 -34.99 11.20 -0.65
CA LEU A 51 -34.77 9.78 -0.94
C LEU A 51 -33.29 9.45 -1.13
N ILE A 52 -32.52 10.34 -1.75
CA ILE A 52 -31.07 10.13 -1.95
C ILE A 52 -30.32 10.22 -0.61
N VAL A 53 -30.68 11.17 0.24
CA VAL A 53 -30.07 11.31 1.58
C VAL A 53 -30.43 10.12 2.48
N GLY A 54 -31.65 9.60 2.40
CA GLY A 54 -32.09 8.41 3.13
C GLY A 54 -31.32 7.14 2.70
N ALA A 55 -31.09 6.96 1.42
CA ALA A 55 -30.32 5.82 0.89
C ALA A 55 -28.84 5.89 1.29
N ALA A 56 -28.24 7.07 1.27
CA ALA A 56 -26.86 7.27 1.71
C ALA A 56 -26.69 7.04 3.22
N ALA A 57 -27.65 7.45 4.04
CA ALA A 57 -27.64 7.20 5.49
C ALA A 57 -27.81 5.70 5.80
N ALA A 58 -28.66 4.98 5.08
CA ALA A 58 -28.83 3.54 5.23
C ALA A 58 -27.59 2.75 4.79
N ALA A 59 -26.91 3.19 3.74
CA ALA A 59 -25.65 2.60 3.30
C ALA A 59 -24.52 2.84 4.31
N ALA A 60 -24.44 4.04 4.88
CA ALA A 60 -23.48 4.38 5.94
C ALA A 60 -23.72 3.57 7.23
N GLN A 61 -24.99 3.36 7.61
CA GLN A 61 -25.35 2.53 8.75
C GLN A 61 -25.02 1.03 8.54
N ARG A 62 -25.19 0.50 7.33
CA ARG A 62 -24.76 -0.87 6.99
C ARG A 62 -23.25 -1.01 7.06
N ALA A 63 -22.48 -0.06 6.53
CA ALA A 63 -21.03 -0.06 6.60
C ALA A 63 -20.51 0.00 8.06
N VAL A 64 -21.21 0.71 8.95
CA VAL A 64 -20.88 0.78 10.40
C VAL A 64 -21.28 -0.51 11.12
N SER A 65 -22.38 -1.19 10.72
CA SER A 65 -22.76 -2.46 11.30
C SER A 65 -21.82 -3.60 10.89
N ASP A 66 -21.35 -3.59 9.64
CA ASP A 66 -20.35 -4.56 9.15
C ASP A 66 -18.98 -4.37 9.82
N ALA A 67 -18.63 -3.14 10.18
CA ALA A 67 -17.41 -2.87 10.94
C ALA A 67 -17.49 -3.33 12.42
N ARG A 68 -18.69 -3.61 12.95
CA ARG A 68 -18.91 -4.13 14.31
C ARG A 68 -19.18 -5.63 14.37
N SER A 69 -19.48 -6.27 13.26
CA SER A 69 -19.48 -7.73 13.18
C SER A 69 -18.04 -8.23 13.26
N GLY A 70 -17.78 -9.17 14.14
CA GLY A 70 -16.46 -9.80 14.28
C GLY A 70 -15.94 -10.35 12.95
N PRO A 71 -14.71 -10.89 12.90
CA PRO A 71 -14.12 -11.36 11.65
C PRO A 71 -15.10 -12.27 10.91
N ASP A 72 -15.23 -12.04 9.59
CA ASP A 72 -16.05 -12.80 8.66
C ASP A 72 -15.90 -14.31 8.96
N PRO A 73 -17.01 -15.08 9.09
CA PRO A 73 -16.95 -16.52 9.36
C PRO A 73 -16.09 -17.29 8.33
N GLU A 74 -16.10 -16.85 7.08
CA GLU A 74 -15.28 -17.43 6.03
C GLU A 74 -13.81 -17.11 6.23
N LEU A 75 -13.48 -15.87 6.58
CA LEU A 75 -12.14 -15.47 6.97
C LEU A 75 -11.64 -16.25 8.18
N ARG A 76 -12.50 -16.49 9.19
CA ARG A 76 -12.14 -17.34 10.35
C ARG A 76 -11.79 -18.76 9.95
N LYS A 77 -12.55 -19.36 9.02
CA LYS A 77 -12.32 -20.72 8.53
C LYS A 77 -11.00 -20.81 7.75
N ILE A 78 -10.74 -19.82 6.89
CA ILE A 78 -9.48 -19.71 6.14
C ILE A 78 -8.32 -19.49 7.11
N LEU A 79 -8.45 -18.57 8.07
CA LEU A 79 -7.44 -18.31 9.10
C LEU A 79 -7.13 -19.55 9.93
N ALA A 80 -8.12 -20.35 10.31
CA ALA A 80 -7.90 -21.56 11.09
C ALA A 80 -7.03 -22.61 10.36
N GLY A 81 -7.19 -22.74 9.02
CA GLY A 81 -6.33 -23.58 8.19
C GLY A 81 -4.92 -23.02 7.99
N VAL A 82 -4.83 -21.69 7.97
CA VAL A 82 -3.60 -20.92 7.73
C VAL A 82 -2.69 -20.86 8.97
N ILE A 83 -3.28 -20.81 10.17
CA ILE A 83 -2.56 -20.71 11.44
C ILE A 83 -1.80 -22.00 11.78
N ALA A 84 -2.18 -23.13 11.21
CA ALA A 84 -1.47 -24.39 11.40
C ALA A 84 -0.06 -24.42 10.77
N ASP A 85 0.29 -23.47 9.89
CA ASP A 85 1.48 -23.46 9.05
C ASP A 85 2.32 -22.16 9.20
N THR A 86 2.36 -21.58 10.41
CA THR A 86 3.01 -20.27 10.64
C THR A 86 4.24 -20.35 11.52
N ASP A 87 5.32 -20.96 10.99
CA ASP A 87 6.62 -21.06 11.67
C ASP A 87 7.30 -19.70 12.00
N SER A 88 6.78 -18.60 11.48
CA SER A 88 7.38 -17.27 11.65
C SER A 88 6.85 -16.48 12.84
N PHE A 89 5.74 -16.91 13.45
CA PHE A 89 5.18 -16.28 14.65
C PHE A 89 5.68 -16.93 15.93
N ALA A 90 5.70 -16.17 17.02
CA ALA A 90 6.10 -16.68 18.33
C ALA A 90 5.13 -17.73 18.86
N ASP A 91 3.83 -17.52 18.64
CA ASP A 91 2.77 -18.47 18.94
C ASP A 91 1.56 -18.32 18.00
N ARG A 92 0.62 -19.26 18.15
CA ARG A 92 -0.59 -19.30 17.33
C ARG A 92 -1.54 -18.11 17.58
N PHE A 93 -1.59 -17.63 18.80
CA PHE A 93 -2.46 -16.50 19.16
C PHE A 93 -1.95 -15.19 18.54
N ASP A 94 -0.64 -14.95 18.62
CA ASP A 94 0.00 -13.81 17.95
C ASP A 94 -0.25 -13.82 16.45
N ALA A 95 -0.16 -15.02 15.82
CA ALA A 95 -0.47 -15.19 14.40
C ALA A 95 -1.92 -14.79 14.07
N GLU A 96 -2.89 -15.26 14.86
CA GLU A 96 -4.31 -14.96 14.64
C GLU A 96 -4.60 -13.47 14.77
N VAL A 97 -4.09 -12.83 15.81
CA VAL A 97 -4.28 -11.40 16.07
C VAL A 97 -3.67 -10.57 14.92
N TRP A 98 -2.42 -10.83 14.58
CA TRP A 98 -1.71 -10.06 13.55
C TRP A 98 -2.34 -10.25 12.17
N LEU A 99 -2.60 -11.49 11.74
CA LEU A 99 -3.20 -11.78 10.45
C LEU A 99 -4.61 -11.19 10.33
N THR A 100 -5.42 -11.26 11.40
CA THR A 100 -6.77 -10.69 11.41
C THR A 100 -6.75 -9.18 11.24
N ASP A 101 -5.91 -8.48 12.00
CA ASP A 101 -5.80 -7.02 11.93
C ASP A 101 -5.25 -6.55 10.58
N MET A 102 -4.13 -7.12 10.13
CA MET A 102 -3.52 -6.75 8.86
C MET A 102 -4.42 -7.10 7.66
N SER A 103 -5.14 -8.24 7.72
CA SER A 103 -6.10 -8.61 6.67
C SER A 103 -7.25 -7.61 6.56
N ARG A 104 -7.77 -7.11 7.68
CA ARG A 104 -8.80 -6.07 7.69
C ARG A 104 -8.30 -4.78 7.03
N ARG A 105 -7.08 -4.35 7.35
CA ARG A 105 -6.47 -3.14 6.79
C ARG A 105 -6.18 -3.25 5.30
N LEU A 106 -5.88 -4.47 4.81
CA LEU A 106 -5.54 -4.74 3.42
C LEU A 106 -6.76 -5.04 2.53
N ALA A 107 -7.93 -5.30 3.10
CA ALA A 107 -9.12 -5.81 2.38
C ALA A 107 -9.56 -4.96 1.17
N ARG A 108 -9.37 -3.62 1.23
CA ARG A 108 -9.71 -2.73 0.10
C ARG A 108 -8.76 -2.86 -1.08
N GLN A 109 -7.47 -3.12 -0.83
CA GLN A 109 -6.44 -3.17 -1.87
C GLN A 109 -6.34 -4.56 -2.48
N VAL A 110 -6.52 -5.60 -1.67
CA VAL A 110 -6.56 -7.00 -2.08
C VAL A 110 -7.89 -7.61 -1.63
N PRO A 111 -8.96 -7.52 -2.44
CA PRO A 111 -10.29 -8.05 -2.09
C PRO A 111 -10.32 -9.56 -1.92
N ASP A 112 -9.54 -10.29 -2.71
CA ASP A 112 -9.41 -11.75 -2.60
C ASP A 112 -8.77 -12.14 -1.27
N ALA A 113 -9.46 -12.95 -0.48
CA ALA A 113 -9.04 -13.29 0.88
C ALA A 113 -7.86 -14.25 0.90
N GLU A 114 -7.78 -15.17 -0.06
CA GLU A 114 -6.68 -16.14 -0.14
C GLU A 114 -5.39 -15.45 -0.55
N GLU A 115 -5.42 -14.64 -1.61
CA GLU A 115 -4.27 -13.85 -2.05
C GLU A 115 -3.80 -12.91 -0.94
N ARG A 116 -4.74 -12.24 -0.26
CA ARG A 116 -4.44 -11.32 0.84
C ARG A 116 -3.69 -12.02 1.99
N LEU A 117 -4.18 -13.18 2.42
CA LEU A 117 -3.53 -13.96 3.48
C LEU A 117 -2.19 -14.53 3.03
N HIS A 118 -2.09 -14.94 1.77
CA HIS A 118 -0.84 -15.39 1.18
C HIS A 118 0.22 -14.28 1.18
N ILE A 119 -0.12 -13.06 0.76
CA ILE A 119 0.77 -11.89 0.84
C ILE A 119 1.21 -11.65 2.29
N LEU A 120 0.26 -11.59 3.23
CA LEU A 120 0.56 -11.28 4.63
C LEU A 120 1.48 -12.30 5.29
N LYS A 121 1.23 -13.61 5.08
CA LYS A 121 2.12 -14.69 5.56
C LYS A 121 3.52 -14.57 4.98
N THR A 122 3.59 -14.40 3.66
CA THR A 122 4.86 -14.27 2.95
C THR A 122 5.64 -13.07 3.47
N VAL A 123 4.98 -11.92 3.64
CA VAL A 123 5.61 -10.71 4.21
C VAL A 123 6.12 -10.98 5.61
N HIS A 124 5.29 -11.54 6.50
CA HIS A 124 5.71 -11.81 7.87
C HIS A 124 6.91 -12.75 7.92
N SER A 125 6.85 -13.88 7.21
CA SER A 125 7.92 -14.87 7.17
C SER A 125 9.22 -14.30 6.59
N GLN A 126 9.17 -13.64 5.43
CA GLN A 126 10.38 -13.13 4.78
C GLN A 126 10.97 -11.92 5.51
N ALA A 127 10.15 -11.05 6.08
CA ALA A 127 10.61 -9.94 6.90
C ALA A 127 11.34 -10.43 8.16
N LYS A 128 10.76 -11.37 8.89
CA LYS A 128 11.40 -11.99 10.07
C LYS A 128 12.73 -12.66 9.72
N ARG A 129 12.78 -13.43 8.63
CA ARG A 129 14.01 -14.06 8.14
C ARG A 129 15.08 -13.06 7.74
N ALA A 130 14.69 -11.92 7.19
CA ALA A 130 15.60 -10.83 6.83
C ALA A 130 16.01 -9.94 8.03
N GLY A 131 15.34 -10.06 9.18
CA GLY A 131 15.56 -9.17 10.32
C GLY A 131 14.98 -7.76 10.09
N VAL A 132 13.85 -7.68 9.40
CA VAL A 132 13.10 -6.44 9.15
C VAL A 132 11.72 -6.55 9.81
N GLN A 133 11.15 -5.44 10.25
CA GLN A 133 9.79 -5.43 10.78
C GLN A 133 8.77 -5.71 9.66
N PRO A 134 7.84 -6.68 9.82
CA PRO A 134 6.81 -6.98 8.82
C PRO A 134 5.98 -5.75 8.44
N GLU A 135 5.63 -4.91 9.39
CA GLU A 135 4.85 -3.68 9.20
C GLU A 135 5.59 -2.67 8.31
N LEU A 136 6.92 -2.60 8.42
CA LEU A 136 7.74 -1.77 7.53
C LEU A 136 7.68 -2.29 6.09
N VAL A 137 7.72 -3.61 5.90
CA VAL A 137 7.60 -4.22 4.58
C VAL A 137 6.22 -3.96 3.98
N LEU A 138 5.14 -4.07 4.78
CA LEU A 138 3.78 -3.70 4.33
C LEU A 138 3.70 -2.23 3.91
N ALA A 139 4.34 -1.32 4.66
CA ALA A 139 4.37 0.10 4.32
C ALA A 139 5.14 0.37 3.02
N VAL A 140 6.23 -0.35 2.77
CA VAL A 140 6.98 -0.29 1.50
C VAL A 140 6.10 -0.78 0.34
N ILE A 141 5.45 -1.94 0.45
CA ILE A 141 4.56 -2.48 -0.59
C ILE A 141 3.40 -1.52 -0.89
N ASP A 142 2.82 -0.90 0.15
CA ASP A 142 1.73 0.09 -0.01
C ASP A 142 2.18 1.29 -0.86
N VAL A 143 3.41 1.76 -0.68
CA VAL A 143 3.96 2.90 -1.43
C VAL A 143 4.42 2.50 -2.83
N GLU A 144 5.00 1.32 -2.98
CA GLU A 144 5.59 0.84 -4.24
C GLU A 144 4.56 0.41 -5.26
N SER A 145 3.60 -0.43 -4.87
CA SER A 145 2.66 -1.06 -5.78
C SER A 145 1.19 -0.89 -5.38
N ASN A 146 0.90 -0.33 -4.19
CA ASN A 146 -0.44 -0.40 -3.60
C ASN A 146 -0.97 -1.84 -3.53
N PHE A 147 -0.08 -2.82 -3.31
CA PHE A 147 -0.33 -4.26 -3.27
C PHE A 147 -0.74 -4.89 -4.62
N ASP A 148 -0.52 -4.22 -5.75
CA ASP A 148 -0.65 -4.86 -7.05
C ASP A 148 0.59 -5.73 -7.35
N ARG A 149 0.41 -7.06 -7.29
CA ARG A 149 1.50 -8.01 -7.56
C ARG A 149 1.99 -7.99 -9.02
N PHE A 150 1.22 -7.45 -9.94
CA PHE A 150 1.57 -7.32 -11.36
C PHE A 150 2.02 -5.91 -11.73
N ALA A 151 2.22 -5.02 -10.75
CA ALA A 151 2.66 -3.65 -11.00
C ALA A 151 3.97 -3.60 -11.77
N ILE A 152 4.02 -2.73 -12.78
CA ILE A 152 5.21 -2.43 -13.58
C ILE A 152 5.41 -0.92 -13.58
N SER A 153 6.56 -0.46 -13.08
CA SER A 153 6.87 0.98 -13.12
C SER A 153 7.41 1.42 -14.49
N SER A 154 7.43 2.74 -14.71
CA SER A 154 8.09 3.33 -15.89
C SER A 154 9.60 3.03 -15.95
N ALA A 155 10.22 2.73 -14.80
CA ALA A 155 11.63 2.33 -14.69
C ALA A 155 11.80 0.80 -14.78
N THR A 156 10.76 0.05 -15.16
CA THR A 156 10.75 -1.41 -15.29
C THR A 156 10.89 -2.20 -13.97
N ALA A 157 10.69 -1.59 -12.82
CA ALA A 157 10.57 -2.29 -11.55
C ALA A 157 9.28 -3.13 -11.53
N LEU A 158 9.31 -4.31 -10.90
CA LEU A 158 8.25 -5.32 -11.00
C LEU A 158 7.73 -5.76 -9.63
N GLY A 159 6.41 -5.98 -9.58
CA GLY A 159 5.70 -6.67 -8.49
C GLY A 159 5.52 -5.84 -7.22
N LEU A 160 5.16 -6.52 -6.14
CA LEU A 160 4.74 -5.93 -4.86
C LEU A 160 5.74 -4.91 -4.30
N MET A 161 7.02 -5.27 -4.22
CA MET A 161 8.09 -4.44 -3.68
C MET A 161 8.89 -3.70 -4.75
N GLN A 162 8.41 -3.67 -6.00
CA GLN A 162 9.02 -2.99 -7.14
C GLN A 162 10.51 -3.31 -7.27
N VAL A 163 10.82 -4.62 -7.34
CA VAL A 163 12.20 -5.10 -7.48
C VAL A 163 12.68 -4.86 -8.90
N MET A 164 13.87 -4.28 -9.04
CA MET A 164 14.47 -4.05 -10.35
C MET A 164 14.97 -5.36 -10.97
N PRO A 165 14.71 -5.63 -12.28
CA PRO A 165 15.07 -6.88 -12.94
C PRO A 165 16.57 -7.23 -12.91
N PHE A 166 17.46 -6.25 -12.80
CA PHE A 166 18.90 -6.50 -12.71
C PHE A 166 19.32 -7.27 -11.45
N TRP A 167 18.48 -7.29 -10.39
CA TRP A 167 18.72 -8.09 -9.18
C TRP A 167 18.47 -9.59 -9.40
N VAL A 168 17.72 -9.97 -10.44
CA VAL A 168 17.31 -11.36 -10.68
C VAL A 168 18.51 -12.29 -10.89
N PRO A 169 19.47 -11.98 -11.77
CA PRO A 169 20.68 -12.79 -11.95
C PRO A 169 21.60 -12.79 -10.72
N GLU A 170 21.74 -11.63 -10.05
CA GLU A 170 22.58 -11.47 -8.85
C GLU A 170 22.12 -12.40 -7.70
N LEU A 171 20.84 -12.75 -7.69
CA LEU A 171 20.22 -13.59 -6.67
C LEU A 171 19.96 -15.04 -7.15
N GLY A 172 20.53 -15.40 -8.32
CA GLY A 172 20.51 -16.77 -8.85
C GLY A 172 19.27 -17.14 -9.65
N TYR A 173 18.39 -16.18 -9.96
CA TYR A 173 17.23 -16.41 -10.81
C TYR A 173 17.53 -16.08 -12.29
N LYS A 174 16.82 -16.74 -13.22
CA LYS A 174 17.05 -16.57 -14.68
C LYS A 174 16.00 -15.76 -15.39
N ASP A 175 14.75 -15.78 -14.88
CA ASP A 175 13.60 -15.14 -15.52
C ASP A 175 13.08 -14.00 -14.66
N LYS A 176 13.09 -12.79 -15.21
CA LYS A 176 12.54 -11.59 -14.55
C LYS A 176 11.04 -11.70 -14.22
N ASN A 177 10.28 -12.51 -14.97
CA ASN A 177 8.86 -12.71 -14.71
C ASN A 177 8.59 -13.40 -13.37
N GLN A 178 9.59 -14.04 -12.78
CA GLN A 178 9.51 -14.56 -11.41
C GLN A 178 9.28 -13.45 -10.37
N LEU A 179 9.57 -12.18 -10.72
CA LEU A 179 9.23 -11.04 -9.85
C LEU A 179 7.72 -10.76 -9.72
N PHE A 180 6.86 -11.40 -10.50
CA PHE A 180 5.41 -11.39 -10.28
C PHE A 180 4.93 -12.48 -9.32
N ASN A 181 5.81 -13.41 -8.94
CA ASN A 181 5.53 -14.38 -7.89
C ASN A 181 5.70 -13.69 -6.52
N ILE A 182 4.70 -13.84 -5.64
CA ILE A 182 4.62 -13.15 -4.34
C ILE A 182 5.84 -13.50 -3.47
N GLU A 183 6.15 -14.79 -3.34
CA GLU A 183 7.24 -15.28 -2.49
C GLU A 183 8.60 -14.75 -2.95
N ILE A 184 8.87 -14.83 -4.24
CA ILE A 184 10.14 -14.41 -4.82
C ILE A 184 10.29 -12.89 -4.70
N ASN A 185 9.25 -12.14 -5.02
CA ASN A 185 9.28 -10.69 -4.96
C ASN A 185 9.54 -10.18 -3.54
N VAL A 186 8.77 -10.70 -2.58
CA VAL A 186 8.90 -10.29 -1.17
C VAL A 186 10.23 -10.75 -0.57
N LEU A 187 10.69 -11.98 -0.88
CA LEU A 187 12.01 -12.48 -0.47
C LEU A 187 13.13 -11.53 -0.92
N LEU A 188 13.14 -11.19 -2.22
CA LEU A 188 14.17 -10.33 -2.80
C LEU A 188 14.06 -8.90 -2.26
N GLY A 189 12.85 -8.34 -2.23
CA GLY A 189 12.59 -7.02 -1.70
C GLY A 189 13.03 -6.85 -0.24
N CYS A 190 12.73 -7.82 0.63
CA CYS A 190 13.17 -7.81 2.02
C CYS A 190 14.71 -7.86 2.16
N ARG A 191 15.38 -8.68 1.37
CA ARG A 191 16.85 -8.75 1.38
C ARG A 191 17.50 -7.45 0.91
N ILE A 192 16.99 -6.85 -0.17
CA ILE A 192 17.47 -5.58 -0.69
C ILE A 192 17.22 -4.45 0.32
N LEU A 193 16.01 -4.40 0.91
CA LEU A 193 15.68 -3.43 1.95
C LEU A 193 16.62 -3.55 3.14
N LYS A 194 16.81 -4.77 3.66
CA LYS A 194 17.74 -5.02 4.77
C LYS A 194 19.16 -4.59 4.44
N TYR A 195 19.67 -4.94 3.27
CA TYR A 195 20.99 -4.52 2.82
C TYR A 195 21.21 -3.00 2.90
N TYR A 196 20.23 -2.21 2.43
CA TYR A 196 20.34 -0.76 2.50
C TYR A 196 20.15 -0.22 3.91
N LEU A 197 19.32 -0.83 4.73
CA LEU A 197 19.18 -0.45 6.15
C LEU A 197 20.51 -0.69 6.90
N ASP A 198 21.17 -1.81 6.65
CA ASP A 198 22.47 -2.13 7.27
C ASP A 198 23.58 -1.19 6.79
N MET A 199 23.62 -0.90 5.49
CA MET A 199 24.57 0.05 4.91
C MET A 199 24.46 1.43 5.59
N GLU A 200 23.25 1.85 5.94
CA GLU A 200 22.98 3.12 6.63
C GLU A 200 22.93 2.98 8.16
N ARG A 201 23.47 1.87 8.72
CA ARG A 201 23.57 1.59 10.15
C ARG A 201 22.24 1.70 10.91
N GLY A 202 21.13 1.31 10.27
CA GLY A 202 19.78 1.38 10.81
C GLY A 202 19.09 2.74 10.68
N ASP A 203 19.71 3.72 10.01
CA ASP A 203 19.00 4.98 9.66
C ASP A 203 17.90 4.66 8.64
N LEU A 204 16.66 4.61 9.13
CA LEU A 204 15.49 4.25 8.33
C LEU A 204 15.26 5.20 7.16
N VAL A 205 15.44 6.50 7.37
CA VAL A 205 15.22 7.51 6.32
C VAL A 205 16.23 7.33 5.18
N ARG A 206 17.50 7.14 5.51
CA ARG A 206 18.55 6.97 4.52
C ARG A 206 18.48 5.61 3.85
N GLY A 207 18.19 4.54 4.61
CA GLY A 207 18.02 3.19 4.07
C GLY A 207 16.88 3.11 3.06
N LEU A 208 15.71 3.69 3.38
CA LEU A 208 14.56 3.79 2.47
C LEU A 208 14.89 4.65 1.24
N ALA A 209 15.61 5.76 1.41
CA ALA A 209 16.02 6.59 0.28
C ALA A 209 16.97 5.85 -0.68
N ARG A 210 17.85 4.98 -0.16
CA ARG A 210 18.69 4.10 -1.01
C ARG A 210 17.87 3.03 -1.71
N TYR A 211 16.93 2.41 -1.00
CA TYR A 211 16.05 1.39 -1.57
C TYR A 211 15.33 1.91 -2.82
N ASN A 212 14.78 3.10 -2.75
CA ASN A 212 14.05 3.75 -3.85
C ASN A 212 14.98 4.48 -4.86
N GLY A 213 16.27 4.63 -4.56
CA GLY A 213 17.19 5.43 -5.39
C GLY A 213 17.04 6.95 -5.24
N SER A 214 16.36 7.42 -4.19
CA SER A 214 16.12 8.86 -3.93
C SER A 214 17.11 9.46 -2.90
N VAL A 215 18.35 9.03 -2.92
CA VAL A 215 19.39 9.47 -1.97
C VAL A 215 19.47 11.00 -1.89
N GLY A 216 19.48 11.52 -0.66
CA GLY A 216 19.48 12.97 -0.39
C GLY A 216 18.08 13.61 -0.45
N LYS A 217 17.03 12.85 -0.75
CA LYS A 217 15.63 13.33 -0.76
C LYS A 217 14.81 12.54 0.25
N ARG A 218 13.87 13.21 0.92
CA ARG A 218 13.04 12.58 1.97
C ARG A 218 11.67 12.13 1.51
N TRP A 219 11.19 12.56 0.36
CA TRP A 219 9.80 12.37 -0.09
C TRP A 219 9.34 10.91 -0.06
N TYR A 220 10.21 9.96 -0.45
CA TYR A 220 9.90 8.53 -0.42
C TYR A 220 9.88 8.00 1.01
N SER A 221 10.95 8.25 1.75
CA SER A 221 11.07 7.80 3.14
C SER A 221 9.93 8.33 4.01
N ASP A 222 9.58 9.61 3.85
CA ASP A 222 8.50 10.25 4.60
C ASP A 222 7.13 9.58 4.26
N ARG A 223 6.88 9.22 2.99
CA ARG A 223 5.66 8.47 2.59
C ARG A 223 5.59 7.08 3.22
N VAL A 224 6.71 6.33 3.20
CA VAL A 224 6.75 5.00 3.82
C VAL A 224 6.54 5.10 5.33
N ILE A 225 7.22 6.02 5.99
CA ILE A 225 7.09 6.23 7.45
C ILE A 225 5.67 6.66 7.80
N GLU A 226 5.04 7.52 6.99
CA GLU A 226 3.65 7.90 7.20
C GLU A 226 2.71 6.68 7.08
N ARG A 227 2.87 5.83 6.05
CA ARG A 227 2.09 4.58 5.93
C ARG A 227 2.32 3.64 7.10
N LEU A 228 3.56 3.49 7.53
CA LEU A 228 3.88 2.69 8.71
C LEU A 228 3.14 3.21 9.96
N ARG A 229 3.17 4.50 10.21
CA ARG A 229 2.58 5.11 11.42
C ARG A 229 1.05 5.18 11.40
N THR A 230 0.44 5.38 10.23
CA THR A 230 -1.00 5.63 10.11
C THR A 230 -1.81 4.40 9.76
N LYS A 231 -1.21 3.44 9.08
CA LYS A 231 -1.94 2.27 8.58
C LYS A 231 -1.38 0.93 9.06
N TRP A 232 -0.06 0.77 9.11
CA TRP A 232 0.55 -0.54 9.38
C TRP A 232 1.12 -0.69 10.77
N PHE A 233 1.04 0.35 11.59
CA PHE A 233 1.50 0.32 12.96
C PHE A 233 0.74 -0.74 13.79
N GLN A 234 1.48 -1.53 14.57
CA GLN A 234 0.93 -2.45 15.56
C GLN A 234 0.69 -1.68 16.87
N HIS A 235 -0.52 -1.73 17.41
CA HIS A 235 -0.89 -1.10 18.68
C HIS A 235 -0.47 -1.94 19.87
#